data_223acbe42485d0f560662879495e2e55
#
_entry.id   223acbe42485d0f560662879495e2e55
#
_cell.length_a   1.000
_cell.length_b   1.000
_cell.length_c   1.000
_cell.angle_alpha   90.00
_cell.angle_beta   90.00
_cell.angle_gamma   90.00
#
_symmetry.space_group_name_H-M   'P 1'
#
loop_
_entity.id
_entity.type
_entity.pdbx_description
1 polymer ?
#
loop_
_entity_poly.entity_id
_entity_poly.type
_entity_poly.pdbx_seq_one_letter_code
_entity_poly.pdbx_strand_id
1 'polypeptide(L)'
;MAMDSSRPFPLIRNKTLNIGALISKKEKSDKLSKKDKTGELLFATVQVPSVLPRVVQIPSKKDGDTTVILLEEIIERNVDKLFLSYDVICAHPYRIMRNADLTIDEDEAEDLLVEIQRQLKKRQWGEVIRLEVEDKMDERLLKILKTEFDIKEADIFEINGPLDLTMLMKVYGADGFDAYKTPRYQPAPVPEFQNEKDIFQVIREGDVFLHHPYMSFDPVVNFVRQAAKDPDVLAIKQTLYRVSGNSPIIAALAQAAENGKQVSVLVELKARFDEENNIVWAKKLEKAGCHVIYGLVGLKTHSKITLVVRREETGIRRYVHLATGNYN
;
A
#
# COMPACT_ATOMS: atom_id res chain seq x y z
N MET A 1 21.24 0.50 13.59
CA MET A 1 22.21 1.58 13.27
C MET A 1 22.35 2.39 14.53
N ALA A 2 23.56 2.65 15.00
CA ALA A 2 23.80 3.47 16.20
C ALA A 2 24.22 4.88 15.76
N MET A 3 23.76 5.88 16.48
CA MET A 3 24.09 7.30 16.29
C MET A 3 25.26 7.65 17.21
N ASP A 4 26.26 8.30 16.66
CA ASP A 4 27.37 8.90 17.41
C ASP A 4 27.68 10.31 16.85
N SER A 5 28.62 11.01 17.43
CA SER A 5 29.00 12.38 17.02
C SER A 5 29.43 12.49 15.55
N SER A 6 29.75 11.37 14.90
CA SER A 6 30.18 11.28 13.49
C SER A 6 29.06 10.84 12.55
N ARG A 7 27.90 10.40 13.07
CA ARG A 7 26.78 9.87 12.29
C ARG A 7 25.49 10.56 12.67
N PRO A 8 24.85 11.24 11.71
CA PRO A 8 23.58 11.91 11.96
C PRO A 8 22.46 10.89 12.28
N PHE A 9 21.38 11.38 12.84
CA PHE A 9 20.19 10.59 13.10
C PHE A 9 19.72 9.85 11.83
N PRO A 10 19.46 8.53 11.91
CA PRO A 10 19.08 7.75 10.74
C PRO A 10 17.73 8.18 10.18
N LEU A 11 17.60 8.16 8.85
CA LEU A 11 16.31 8.39 8.21
C LEU A 11 15.35 7.25 8.55
N ILE A 12 14.31 7.57 9.30
CA ILE A 12 13.21 6.65 9.58
C ILE A 12 12.15 6.79 8.50
N ARG A 13 11.83 5.69 7.83
CA ARG A 13 10.83 5.67 6.75
C ARG A 13 9.41 5.81 7.31
N ASN A 14 8.56 6.44 6.52
CA ASN A 14 7.14 6.61 6.86
C ASN A 14 6.46 5.28 7.15
N LYS A 15 5.73 5.20 8.27
CA LYS A 15 4.92 4.06 8.73
C LYS A 15 5.70 2.76 9.01
N THR A 16 7.03 2.77 9.00
CA THR A 16 7.80 1.58 9.42
C THR A 16 7.78 1.44 10.94
N LEU A 17 7.70 0.20 11.40
CA LEU A 17 7.87 -0.15 12.81
C LEU A 17 9.37 -0.31 13.11
N ASN A 18 9.82 0.29 14.19
CA ASN A 18 11.23 0.31 14.58
C ASN A 18 11.36 0.03 16.06
N ILE A 19 12.50 -0.55 16.47
CA ILE A 19 12.92 -0.62 17.85
C ILE A 19 13.98 0.45 18.07
N GLY A 20 13.68 1.43 18.92
CA GLY A 20 14.65 2.40 19.43
C GLY A 20 15.34 1.82 20.67
N ALA A 21 16.62 2.05 20.80
CA ALA A 21 17.38 1.60 21.96
C ALA A 21 18.36 2.66 22.43
N LEU A 22 18.57 2.73 23.75
CA LEU A 22 19.70 3.41 24.35
C LEU A 22 20.79 2.40 24.63
N ILE A 23 21.97 2.67 24.14
CA ILE A 23 23.13 1.79 24.28
C ILE A 23 24.32 2.58 24.86
N SER A 24 25.19 1.91 25.59
CA SER A 24 26.46 2.44 26.06
C SER A 24 27.61 1.53 25.67
N LYS A 25 28.77 2.10 25.38
CA LYS A 25 29.95 1.31 24.98
C LYS A 25 30.42 0.43 26.13
N LYS A 26 30.64 -0.88 25.87
CA LYS A 26 31.22 -1.79 26.85
C LYS A 26 32.62 -1.33 27.22
N GLU A 27 32.89 -1.12 28.50
CA GLU A 27 34.26 -0.86 28.97
C GLU A 27 35.10 -2.14 28.79
N LYS A 28 36.26 -2.01 28.14
CA LYS A 28 37.28 -3.03 28.22
C LYS A 28 37.76 -3.07 29.66
N SER A 29 37.68 -4.22 30.28
CA SER A 29 38.11 -4.46 31.67
C SER A 29 39.64 -4.28 31.82
N ASP A 30 40.12 -3.02 31.81
CA ASP A 30 41.44 -2.68 32.32
C ASP A 30 41.23 -1.96 33.65
N LYS A 31 41.74 -2.58 34.71
CA LYS A 31 41.72 -2.09 36.06
C LYS A 31 42.45 -0.74 36.14
N LEU A 32 41.79 0.23 36.72
CA LEU A 32 42.26 1.51 37.30
C LEU A 32 41.60 2.75 36.63
N SER A 33 40.39 3.05 37.08
CA SER A 33 40.04 4.36 37.64
C SER A 33 38.54 4.40 37.99
N LYS A 34 38.28 4.43 39.31
CA LYS A 34 36.95 4.81 39.83
C LYS A 34 36.83 6.33 39.76
N LYS A 35 36.43 6.87 38.59
CA LYS A 35 35.84 8.20 38.49
C LYS A 35 35.11 8.32 37.16
N ASP A 36 33.83 8.73 37.25
CA ASP A 36 32.89 9.04 36.18
C ASP A 36 32.38 7.83 35.37
N LYS A 37 31.48 7.07 35.97
CA LYS A 37 30.61 6.08 35.32
C LYS A 37 29.41 6.75 34.64
N THR A 38 29.60 7.65 33.74
CA THR A 38 28.58 8.10 32.79
C THR A 38 29.12 7.82 31.39
N GLY A 39 29.10 6.55 31.01
CA GLY A 39 29.33 6.21 29.60
C GLY A 39 28.36 7.00 28.74
N GLU A 40 28.85 7.62 27.67
CA GLU A 40 28.02 8.37 26.72
C GLU A 40 26.88 7.47 26.23
N LEU A 41 25.62 7.89 26.45
CA LEU A 41 24.44 7.19 25.97
C LEU A 41 24.26 7.50 24.50
N LEU A 42 24.20 6.46 23.68
CA LEU A 42 24.00 6.55 22.25
C LEU A 42 22.61 6.03 21.89
N PHE A 43 21.99 6.70 20.95
CA PHE A 43 20.75 6.20 20.32
C PHE A 43 21.07 5.18 19.25
N ALA A 44 20.34 4.07 19.26
CA ALA A 44 20.36 3.08 18.21
C ALA A 44 18.94 2.75 17.74
N THR A 45 18.79 2.36 16.50
CA THR A 45 17.51 1.91 15.97
C THR A 45 17.65 0.70 15.06
N VAL A 46 16.66 -0.16 15.13
CA VAL A 46 16.51 -1.37 14.30
C VAL A 46 15.13 -1.35 13.67
N GLN A 47 15.06 -1.30 12.35
CA GLN A 47 13.79 -1.43 11.65
C GLN A 47 13.30 -2.87 11.74
N VAL A 48 12.04 -3.07 12.10
CA VAL A 48 11.38 -4.38 12.01
C VAL A 48 11.20 -4.73 10.53
N PRO A 49 11.83 -5.82 10.03
CA PRO A 49 11.86 -6.11 8.60
C PRO A 49 10.50 -6.61 8.10
N SER A 50 9.93 -5.91 7.12
CA SER A 50 8.63 -6.27 6.50
C SER A 50 8.69 -7.55 5.64
N VAL A 51 9.89 -8.03 5.29
CA VAL A 51 10.07 -9.27 4.53
C VAL A 51 9.88 -10.53 5.38
N LEU A 52 9.93 -10.39 6.71
CA LEU A 52 9.65 -11.48 7.64
C LEU A 52 8.20 -11.43 8.11
N PRO A 53 7.59 -12.58 8.43
CA PRO A 53 6.26 -12.60 9.02
C PRO A 53 6.28 -11.91 10.39
N ARG A 54 5.42 -10.90 10.56
CA ARG A 54 5.34 -10.16 11.82
C ARG A 54 4.67 -10.95 12.93
N VAL A 55 3.68 -11.78 12.58
CA VAL A 55 3.01 -12.71 13.50
C VAL A 55 3.72 -14.06 13.37
N VAL A 56 4.45 -14.46 14.40
CA VAL A 56 5.23 -15.69 14.44
C VAL A 56 4.52 -16.69 15.33
N GLN A 57 4.14 -17.84 14.79
CA GLN A 57 3.58 -18.92 15.59
C GLN A 57 4.69 -19.63 16.36
N ILE A 58 4.46 -19.87 17.63
CA ILE A 58 5.37 -20.59 18.50
C ILE A 58 4.66 -21.82 19.08
N PRO A 59 5.42 -22.85 19.56
CA PRO A 59 4.83 -24.02 20.19
C PRO A 59 3.93 -23.63 21.36
N SER A 60 2.72 -24.14 21.37
CA SER A 60 1.78 -23.94 22.48
C SER A 60 2.05 -24.91 23.63
N LYS A 61 1.76 -24.48 24.85
CA LYS A 61 1.84 -25.34 26.05
C LYS A 61 0.62 -26.25 26.20
N LYS A 62 -0.47 -25.97 25.50
CA LYS A 62 -1.72 -26.72 25.52
C LYS A 62 -2.08 -27.21 24.14
N ASP A 63 -2.51 -28.44 24.02
CA ASP A 63 -3.01 -29.00 22.77
C ASP A 63 -4.27 -28.24 22.34
N GLY A 64 -4.33 -27.88 21.07
CA GLY A 64 -5.43 -27.13 20.48
C GLY A 64 -5.33 -25.60 20.59
N ASP A 65 -4.40 -25.06 21.38
CA ASP A 65 -4.17 -23.62 21.44
C ASP A 65 -3.19 -23.17 20.34
N THR A 66 -3.45 -22.02 19.75
CA THR A 66 -2.50 -21.33 18.87
C THR A 66 -1.84 -20.19 19.63
N THR A 67 -0.52 -20.29 19.80
CA THR A 67 0.27 -19.24 20.46
C THR A 67 1.08 -18.48 19.43
N VAL A 68 1.02 -17.16 19.47
CA VAL A 68 1.77 -16.29 18.57
C VAL A 68 2.59 -15.27 19.37
N ILE A 69 3.69 -14.83 18.78
CA ILE A 69 4.50 -13.72 19.26
C ILE A 69 4.73 -12.74 18.10
N LEU A 70 4.84 -11.47 18.40
CA LEU A 70 5.14 -10.46 17.39
C LEU A 70 6.65 -10.37 17.15
N LEU A 71 7.04 -10.11 15.89
CA LEU A 71 8.45 -10.05 15.50
C LEU A 71 9.20 -8.94 16.23
N GLU A 72 8.55 -7.81 16.48
CA GLU A 72 9.12 -6.73 17.29
C GLU A 72 9.49 -7.16 18.70
N GLU A 73 8.68 -7.98 19.36
CA GLU A 73 8.97 -8.55 20.68
C GLU A 73 10.22 -9.44 20.67
N ILE A 74 10.37 -10.21 19.58
CA ILE A 74 11.54 -11.06 19.41
C ILE A 74 12.79 -10.21 19.23
N ILE A 75 12.71 -9.15 18.41
CA ILE A 75 13.83 -8.25 18.15
C ILE A 75 14.20 -7.49 19.42
N GLU A 76 13.24 -6.92 20.12
CA GLU A 76 13.42 -6.15 21.34
C GLU A 76 14.16 -6.97 22.42
N ARG A 77 13.72 -8.21 22.64
CA ARG A 77 14.34 -9.13 23.60
C ARG A 77 15.74 -9.61 23.21
N ASN A 78 16.17 -9.39 21.98
CA ASN A 78 17.45 -9.83 21.45
C ASN A 78 18.29 -8.68 20.87
N VAL A 79 17.95 -7.43 21.19
CA VAL A 79 18.68 -6.25 20.71
C VAL A 79 20.15 -6.28 21.11
N ASP A 80 20.48 -6.82 22.27
CA ASP A 80 21.84 -7.03 22.77
C ASP A 80 22.71 -7.85 21.81
N LYS A 81 22.13 -8.81 21.11
CA LYS A 81 22.81 -9.63 20.10
C LYS A 81 23.14 -8.86 18.82
N LEU A 82 22.48 -7.74 18.58
CA LEU A 82 22.75 -6.88 17.43
C LEU A 82 23.83 -5.83 17.73
N PHE A 83 24.06 -5.51 19.00
CA PHE A 83 25.02 -4.50 19.44
C PHE A 83 26.09 -5.10 20.36
N LEU A 84 26.86 -6.09 19.87
CA LEU A 84 27.78 -6.92 20.65
C LEU A 84 28.81 -6.14 21.47
N SER A 85 29.23 -4.94 21.00
CA SER A 85 30.23 -4.09 21.68
C SER A 85 29.59 -3.05 22.63
N TYR A 86 28.29 -3.13 22.85
CA TYR A 86 27.54 -2.19 23.66
C TYR A 86 26.67 -2.93 24.67
N ASP A 87 26.40 -2.26 25.79
CA ASP A 87 25.37 -2.64 26.74
C ASP A 87 24.07 -1.93 26.35
N VAL A 88 22.98 -2.67 26.25
CA VAL A 88 21.64 -2.15 25.98
C VAL A 88 21.00 -1.71 27.30
N ILE A 89 20.66 -0.44 27.41
CA ILE A 89 20.07 0.15 28.62
C ILE A 89 18.55 0.00 28.60
N CYS A 90 17.95 0.31 27.45
CA CYS A 90 16.52 0.08 27.18
C CYS A 90 16.30 -0.12 25.67
N ALA A 91 15.19 -0.74 25.34
CA ALA A 91 14.74 -0.89 23.98
C ALA A 91 13.20 -0.84 23.94
N HIS A 92 12.62 -0.08 23.01
CA HIS A 92 11.17 0.10 22.90
C HIS A 92 10.75 0.24 21.45
N PRO A 93 9.61 -0.31 21.04
CA PRO A 93 9.06 -0.08 19.72
C PRO A 93 8.55 1.35 19.55
N TYR A 94 8.75 1.88 18.35
CA TYR A 94 8.18 3.16 17.94
C TYR A 94 7.85 3.17 16.45
N ARG A 95 6.96 4.08 16.06
CA ARG A 95 6.52 4.27 14.68
C ARG A 95 6.24 5.73 14.41
N ILE A 96 6.57 6.20 13.22
CA ILE A 96 6.27 7.57 12.81
C ILE A 96 5.32 7.59 11.61
N MET A 97 4.56 8.68 11.52
CA MET A 97 3.85 9.06 10.30
C MET A 97 4.36 10.41 9.83
N ARG A 98 4.72 10.48 8.55
CA ARG A 98 5.14 11.71 7.90
C ARG A 98 3.99 12.30 7.10
N ASN A 99 3.98 13.60 6.97
CA ASN A 99 3.07 14.27 6.05
C ASN A 99 3.29 13.72 4.65
N ALA A 100 2.22 13.18 4.07
CA ALA A 100 2.21 12.56 2.76
C ALA A 100 1.33 13.32 1.76
N ASP A 101 0.84 14.51 2.10
CA ASP A 101 0.08 15.30 1.18
C ASP A 101 0.99 15.81 0.05
N LEU A 102 0.49 15.66 -1.18
CA LEU A 102 1.16 16.18 -2.36
C LEU A 102 0.69 17.63 -2.56
N THR A 103 1.62 18.56 -2.47
CA THR A 103 1.41 19.93 -2.96
C THR A 103 1.98 20.01 -4.38
N ILE A 104 1.12 19.88 -5.37
CA ILE A 104 1.49 19.96 -6.77
C ILE A 104 0.82 21.22 -7.33
N ASP A 105 1.62 22.11 -7.86
CA ASP A 105 1.12 23.16 -8.74
C ASP A 105 0.97 22.54 -10.13
N GLU A 106 -0.27 22.28 -10.51
CA GLU A 106 -0.60 21.61 -11.76
C GLU A 106 -0.48 22.54 -12.95
N ASP A 107 -0.71 23.85 -12.72
CA ASP A 107 -0.69 24.85 -13.78
C ASP A 107 0.76 25.14 -14.25
N GLU A 108 1.74 24.91 -13.37
CA GLU A 108 3.18 25.07 -13.68
C GLU A 108 3.86 23.76 -14.11
N ALA A 109 3.20 22.61 -14.00
CA ALA A 109 3.79 21.32 -14.31
C ALA A 109 3.77 21.05 -15.83
N GLU A 110 4.89 21.11 -16.50
CA GLU A 110 5.04 20.69 -17.91
C GLU A 110 4.70 19.20 -18.11
N ASP A 111 5.00 18.35 -17.12
CA ASP A 111 4.67 16.92 -17.11
C ASP A 111 4.20 16.50 -15.70
N LEU A 112 2.87 16.32 -15.57
CA LEU A 112 2.23 15.95 -14.32
C LEU A 112 2.76 14.61 -13.76
N LEU A 113 3.08 13.64 -14.61
CA LEU A 113 3.61 12.34 -14.21
C LEU A 113 4.99 12.49 -13.54
N VAL A 114 5.88 13.27 -14.16
CA VAL A 114 7.23 13.53 -13.64
C VAL A 114 7.15 14.29 -12.32
N GLU A 115 6.28 15.27 -12.22
CA GLU A 115 6.11 16.05 -10.99
C GLU A 115 5.57 15.18 -9.85
N ILE A 116 4.54 14.36 -10.09
CA ILE A 116 4.04 13.41 -9.09
C ILE A 116 5.15 12.46 -8.64
N GLN A 117 5.96 11.90 -9.55
CA GLN A 117 7.09 11.04 -9.19
C GLN A 117 8.13 11.77 -8.32
N ARG A 118 8.40 13.04 -8.61
CA ARG A 118 9.30 13.89 -7.82
C ARG A 118 8.74 14.11 -6.41
N GLN A 119 7.47 14.42 -6.29
CA GLN A 119 6.79 14.62 -5.02
C GLN A 119 6.70 13.34 -4.20
N LEU A 120 6.43 12.19 -4.81
CA LEU A 120 6.44 10.89 -4.15
C LEU A 120 7.80 10.57 -3.52
N LYS A 121 8.91 10.90 -4.21
CA LYS A 121 10.26 10.78 -3.63
C LYS A 121 10.46 11.71 -2.45
N LYS A 122 9.91 12.92 -2.47
CA LYS A 122 10.01 13.87 -1.36
C LYS A 122 9.20 13.46 -0.13
N ARG A 123 8.13 12.68 -0.29
CA ARG A 123 7.30 12.19 0.84
C ARG A 123 8.10 11.47 1.93
N GLN A 124 9.18 10.79 1.58
CA GLN A 124 10.04 10.11 2.56
C GLN A 124 10.75 11.09 3.52
N TRP A 125 10.84 12.38 3.13
CA TRP A 125 11.47 13.47 3.86
C TRP A 125 10.44 14.44 4.45
N GLY A 126 9.17 14.18 4.31
CA GLY A 126 8.11 15.02 4.88
C GLY A 126 8.23 15.13 6.39
N GLU A 127 7.70 16.22 6.94
CA GLU A 127 7.62 16.48 8.38
C GLU A 127 6.95 15.30 9.10
N VAL A 128 7.45 14.95 10.29
CA VAL A 128 6.79 13.93 11.13
C VAL A 128 5.59 14.57 11.80
N ILE A 129 4.40 14.07 11.51
CA ILE A 129 3.13 14.58 12.03
C ILE A 129 2.51 13.68 13.10
N ARG A 130 3.11 12.52 13.38
CA ARG A 130 2.68 11.60 14.42
C ARG A 130 3.82 10.68 14.83
N LEU A 131 4.02 10.55 16.13
CA LEU A 131 4.91 9.57 16.76
C LEU A 131 4.06 8.64 17.63
N GLU A 132 4.10 7.36 17.35
CA GLU A 132 3.52 6.31 18.19
C GLU A 132 4.63 5.60 18.93
N VAL A 133 4.48 5.45 20.24
CA VAL A 133 5.44 4.79 21.13
C VAL A 133 4.71 3.82 22.04
N GLU A 134 5.41 2.81 22.50
CA GLU A 134 4.92 1.94 23.57
C GLU A 134 4.69 2.73 24.85
N ASP A 135 3.65 2.43 25.61
CA ASP A 135 3.45 2.99 26.94
C ASP A 135 4.66 2.67 27.84
N LYS A 136 5.02 3.59 28.70
CA LYS A 136 6.20 3.48 29.57
C LYS A 136 7.55 3.43 28.84
N MET A 137 7.63 3.92 27.61
CA MET A 137 8.92 4.14 26.96
C MET A 137 9.85 4.93 27.88
N ASP A 138 11.14 4.60 27.89
CA ASP A 138 12.16 5.33 28.66
C ASP A 138 12.15 6.81 28.25
N GLU A 139 11.98 7.72 29.22
CA GLU A 139 11.85 9.16 28.98
C GLU A 139 13.04 9.76 28.23
N ARG A 140 14.24 9.23 28.42
CA ARG A 140 15.46 9.66 27.72
C ARG A 140 15.38 9.32 26.25
N LEU A 141 14.89 8.11 25.94
CA LEU A 141 14.67 7.66 24.56
C LEU A 141 13.58 8.50 23.88
N LEU A 142 12.46 8.71 24.55
CA LEU A 142 11.36 9.56 24.07
C LEU A 142 11.84 10.98 23.79
N LYS A 143 12.67 11.57 24.67
CA LYS A 143 13.23 12.90 24.48
C LYS A 143 14.11 13.00 23.23
N ILE A 144 14.90 11.98 22.93
CA ILE A 144 15.71 11.94 21.71
C ILE A 144 14.79 11.91 20.48
N LEU A 145 13.82 10.98 20.45
CA LEU A 145 12.87 10.89 19.34
C LEU A 145 12.09 12.18 19.11
N LYS A 146 11.65 12.80 20.19
CA LYS A 146 10.92 14.09 20.15
C LYS A 146 11.78 15.21 19.57
N THR A 147 13.04 15.30 19.96
CA THR A 147 13.98 16.30 19.48
C THR A 147 14.34 16.08 18.01
N GLU A 148 14.70 14.85 17.65
CA GLU A 148 15.14 14.51 16.30
C GLU A 148 14.03 14.59 15.24
N PHE A 149 12.79 14.35 15.65
CA PHE A 149 11.63 14.47 14.75
C PHE A 149 10.97 15.85 14.79
N ASP A 150 11.41 16.76 15.66
CA ASP A 150 10.83 18.08 15.87
C ASP A 150 9.30 18.02 16.07
N ILE A 151 8.84 17.03 16.87
CA ILE A 151 7.43 16.72 17.03
C ILE A 151 6.85 17.31 18.31
N LYS A 152 5.62 17.82 18.22
CA LYS A 152 4.91 18.41 19.37
C LYS A 152 4.33 17.32 20.27
N GLU A 153 4.15 17.64 21.55
CA GLU A 153 3.56 16.75 22.56
C GLU A 153 2.20 16.22 22.15
N ALA A 154 1.37 17.07 21.54
CA ALA A 154 0.02 16.70 21.08
C ALA A 154 0.00 15.65 19.96
N ASP A 155 1.14 15.44 19.29
CA ASP A 155 1.29 14.52 18.17
C ASP A 155 2.01 13.22 18.57
N ILE A 156 2.27 13.04 19.88
CA ILE A 156 2.87 11.85 20.47
C ILE A 156 1.76 10.99 21.08
N PHE A 157 1.72 9.72 20.72
CA PHE A 157 0.70 8.76 21.15
C PHE A 157 1.37 7.60 21.88
N GLU A 158 1.15 7.50 23.17
CA GLU A 158 1.53 6.35 23.98
C GLU A 158 0.48 5.24 23.83
N ILE A 159 0.91 4.08 23.39
CA ILE A 159 0.02 2.95 23.07
C ILE A 159 0.28 1.81 24.04
N ASN A 160 -0.75 1.45 24.81
CA ASN A 160 -0.73 0.24 25.64
C ASN A 160 -1.12 -0.95 24.78
N GLY A 161 -0.13 -1.58 24.14
CA GLY A 161 -0.31 -2.71 23.25
C GLY A 161 0.53 -2.61 21.98
N PRO A 162 0.33 -3.51 21.01
CA PRO A 162 1.10 -3.50 19.79
C PRO A 162 0.88 -2.22 18.98
N LEU A 163 1.96 -1.63 18.50
CA LEU A 163 1.89 -0.58 17.49
C LEU A 163 1.49 -1.19 16.15
N ASP A 164 0.85 -0.39 15.27
CA ASP A 164 0.45 -0.83 13.94
C ASP A 164 -0.42 -2.11 13.93
N LEU A 165 -1.70 -1.95 14.15
CA LEU A 165 -2.67 -3.06 14.21
C LEU A 165 -2.94 -3.75 12.87
N THR A 166 -2.28 -3.36 11.77
CA THR A 166 -2.44 -4.04 10.47
C THR A 166 -2.07 -5.52 10.52
N MET A 167 -1.25 -5.93 11.50
CA MET A 167 -0.90 -7.34 11.74
C MET A 167 -2.14 -8.21 12.08
N LEU A 168 -3.23 -7.63 12.61
CA LEU A 168 -4.45 -8.36 12.93
C LEU A 168 -5.07 -9.02 11.70
N MET A 169 -4.84 -8.49 10.48
CA MET A 169 -5.26 -9.16 9.25
C MET A 169 -4.55 -10.51 9.05
N LYS A 170 -3.32 -10.65 9.52
CA LYS A 170 -2.59 -11.93 9.50
C LYS A 170 -3.12 -12.90 10.55
N VAL A 171 -3.46 -12.40 11.74
CA VAL A 171 -4.11 -13.20 12.79
C VAL A 171 -5.48 -13.68 12.29
N TYR A 172 -6.28 -12.79 11.69
CA TYR A 172 -7.57 -13.16 11.09
C TYR A 172 -7.42 -14.22 9.98
N GLY A 173 -6.34 -14.15 9.20
CA GLY A 173 -6.04 -15.11 8.13
C GLY A 173 -5.44 -16.44 8.61
N ALA A 174 -5.24 -16.66 9.92
CA ALA A 174 -4.68 -17.90 10.43
C ALA A 174 -5.58 -19.10 10.14
N ASP A 175 -4.95 -20.25 9.87
CA ASP A 175 -5.64 -21.51 9.60
C ASP A 175 -6.28 -22.09 10.87
N GLY A 176 -7.33 -22.87 10.71
CA GLY A 176 -8.02 -23.56 11.82
C GLY A 176 -9.06 -22.70 12.55
N PHE A 177 -9.27 -21.44 12.16
CA PHE A 177 -10.22 -20.52 12.77
C PHE A 177 -11.42 -20.16 11.90
N ASP A 178 -11.72 -20.95 10.89
CA ASP A 178 -12.78 -20.63 9.92
C ASP A 178 -14.19 -20.61 10.56
N ALA A 179 -14.39 -21.39 11.62
CA ALA A 179 -15.64 -21.38 12.38
C ALA A 179 -15.92 -20.03 13.09
N TYR A 180 -14.89 -19.21 13.30
CA TYR A 180 -14.99 -17.88 13.94
C TYR A 180 -15.02 -16.74 12.92
N LYS A 181 -14.99 -17.05 11.62
CA LYS A 181 -15.03 -16.06 10.53
C LYS A 181 -16.41 -16.02 9.92
N THR A 182 -16.82 -14.84 9.49
CA THR A 182 -18.02 -14.72 8.66
C THR A 182 -17.81 -15.50 7.37
N PRO A 183 -18.75 -16.38 6.97
CA PRO A 183 -18.66 -17.10 5.71
C PRO A 183 -18.45 -16.15 4.54
N ARG A 184 -17.57 -16.53 3.62
CA ARG A 184 -17.35 -15.72 2.40
C ARG A 184 -18.63 -15.70 1.58
N TYR A 185 -19.11 -14.50 1.33
CA TYR A 185 -20.19 -14.30 0.40
C TYR A 185 -19.76 -14.68 -1.01
N GLN A 186 -20.57 -15.49 -1.70
CA GLN A 186 -20.37 -15.82 -3.11
C GLN A 186 -21.32 -14.93 -3.93
N PRO A 187 -20.78 -14.02 -4.76
CA PRO A 187 -21.62 -13.18 -5.62
C PRO A 187 -22.48 -14.06 -6.54
N ALA A 188 -23.76 -13.71 -6.66
CA ALA A 188 -24.65 -14.44 -7.56
C ALA A 188 -24.24 -14.24 -9.02
N PRO A 189 -24.31 -15.26 -9.87
CA PRO A 189 -24.13 -15.10 -11.30
C PRO A 189 -25.22 -14.19 -11.87
N VAL A 190 -24.90 -13.50 -12.96
CA VAL A 190 -25.82 -12.59 -13.65
C VAL A 190 -26.60 -13.38 -14.68
N PRO A 191 -27.95 -13.53 -14.56
CA PRO A 191 -28.73 -14.44 -15.40
C PRO A 191 -28.63 -14.13 -16.90
N GLU A 192 -28.57 -12.88 -17.26
CA GLU A 192 -28.52 -12.40 -18.66
C GLU A 192 -27.25 -12.86 -19.38
N PHE A 193 -26.13 -13.06 -18.63
CA PHE A 193 -24.83 -13.45 -19.17
C PHE A 193 -24.52 -14.94 -18.97
N GLN A 194 -25.50 -15.74 -18.58
CA GLN A 194 -25.35 -17.19 -18.49
C GLN A 194 -25.34 -17.82 -19.91
N ASN A 195 -24.75 -19.02 -20.01
CA ASN A 195 -24.66 -19.82 -21.24
C ASN A 195 -23.74 -19.28 -22.34
N GLU A 196 -22.61 -18.67 -21.97
CA GLU A 196 -21.56 -18.22 -22.91
C GLU A 196 -22.06 -17.33 -24.04
N LYS A 197 -23.15 -16.59 -23.82
CA LYS A 197 -23.70 -15.66 -24.81
C LYS A 197 -22.68 -14.55 -25.13
N ASP A 198 -22.68 -14.12 -26.39
CA ASP A 198 -21.95 -12.92 -26.78
C ASP A 198 -22.46 -11.73 -25.99
N ILE A 199 -21.55 -11.09 -25.24
CA ILE A 199 -21.90 -9.98 -24.34
C ILE A 199 -22.49 -8.78 -25.12
N PHE A 200 -22.05 -8.55 -26.35
CA PHE A 200 -22.57 -7.49 -27.20
C PHE A 200 -23.99 -7.79 -27.66
N GLN A 201 -24.31 -9.07 -27.89
CA GLN A 201 -25.68 -9.47 -28.22
C GLN A 201 -26.61 -9.23 -27.03
N VAL A 202 -26.22 -9.64 -25.83
CA VAL A 202 -27.02 -9.45 -24.62
C VAL A 202 -27.31 -7.96 -24.39
N ILE A 203 -26.30 -7.09 -24.50
CA ILE A 203 -26.46 -5.65 -24.30
C ILE A 203 -27.32 -5.03 -25.42
N ARG A 204 -27.36 -5.60 -26.61
CA ARG A 204 -28.25 -5.15 -27.70
C ARG A 204 -29.72 -5.45 -27.41
N GLU A 205 -29.99 -6.53 -26.71
CA GLU A 205 -31.35 -6.93 -26.33
C GLU A 205 -31.92 -6.03 -25.24
N GLY A 206 -31.08 -5.41 -24.40
CA GLY A 206 -31.48 -4.46 -23.36
C GLY A 206 -30.34 -4.10 -22.41
N ASP A 207 -30.52 -3.03 -21.66
CA ASP A 207 -29.61 -2.63 -20.62
C ASP A 207 -29.62 -3.66 -19.49
N VAL A 208 -28.42 -3.99 -18.96
CA VAL A 208 -28.27 -4.92 -17.83
C VAL A 208 -27.80 -4.15 -16.60
N PHE A 209 -28.53 -4.29 -15.50
CA PHE A 209 -28.18 -3.70 -14.22
C PHE A 209 -27.38 -4.70 -13.36
N LEU A 210 -26.23 -4.26 -12.85
CA LEU A 210 -25.39 -5.07 -11.97
C LEU A 210 -25.32 -4.44 -10.57
N HIS A 211 -25.65 -5.22 -9.56
CA HIS A 211 -25.63 -4.78 -8.16
C HIS A 211 -24.46 -5.44 -7.41
N HIS A 212 -23.28 -4.82 -7.48
CA HIS A 212 -22.10 -5.28 -6.74
C HIS A 212 -22.19 -4.89 -5.25
N PRO A 213 -21.64 -5.71 -4.33
CA PRO A 213 -20.92 -6.98 -4.53
C PRO A 213 -21.83 -8.22 -4.59
N TYR A 214 -23.15 -8.07 -4.62
CA TYR A 214 -24.09 -9.18 -4.56
C TYR A 214 -24.18 -9.97 -5.87
N MET A 215 -23.92 -9.32 -6.99
CA MET A 215 -23.77 -9.94 -8.30
C MET A 215 -22.31 -9.97 -8.72
N SER A 216 -21.92 -11.00 -9.53
CA SER A 216 -20.55 -11.19 -9.99
C SER A 216 -20.06 -10.00 -10.82
N PHE A 217 -18.79 -9.66 -10.66
CA PHE A 217 -18.08 -8.68 -11.47
C PHE A 217 -17.56 -9.26 -12.80
N ASP A 218 -17.62 -10.58 -12.99
CA ASP A 218 -17.12 -11.27 -14.17
C ASP A 218 -17.69 -10.73 -15.49
N PRO A 219 -18.98 -10.35 -15.61
CA PRO A 219 -19.49 -9.74 -16.85
C PRO A 219 -18.76 -8.48 -17.26
N VAL A 220 -18.35 -7.62 -16.29
CA VAL A 220 -17.59 -6.40 -16.58
C VAL A 220 -16.20 -6.74 -17.11
N VAL A 221 -15.53 -7.72 -16.49
CA VAL A 221 -14.23 -8.21 -16.95
C VAL A 221 -14.36 -8.82 -18.35
N ASN A 222 -15.39 -9.62 -18.58
CA ASN A 222 -15.64 -10.29 -19.86
C ASN A 222 -16.00 -9.29 -20.96
N PHE A 223 -16.69 -8.20 -20.64
CA PHE A 223 -16.96 -7.12 -21.59
C PHE A 223 -15.66 -6.55 -22.19
N VAL A 224 -14.68 -6.24 -21.35
CA VAL A 224 -13.39 -5.74 -21.83
C VAL A 224 -12.56 -6.84 -22.51
N ARG A 225 -12.60 -8.08 -22.01
CA ARG A 225 -11.89 -9.23 -22.62
C ARG A 225 -12.42 -9.59 -23.99
N GLN A 226 -13.75 -9.61 -24.18
CA GLN A 226 -14.35 -9.88 -25.48
C GLN A 226 -14.04 -8.73 -26.42
N ALA A 227 -14.19 -7.47 -25.98
CA ALA A 227 -13.81 -6.31 -26.76
C ALA A 227 -12.35 -6.34 -27.24
N ALA A 228 -11.44 -6.82 -26.41
CA ALA A 228 -10.03 -6.92 -26.76
C ALA A 228 -9.74 -7.93 -27.90
N LYS A 229 -10.56 -8.98 -28.00
CA LYS A 229 -10.37 -10.07 -28.97
C LYS A 229 -11.22 -9.95 -30.23
N ASP A 230 -12.37 -9.30 -30.14
CA ASP A 230 -13.35 -9.17 -31.21
C ASP A 230 -12.79 -8.35 -32.40
N PRO A 231 -12.68 -8.89 -33.61
CA PRO A 231 -12.12 -8.20 -34.76
C PRO A 231 -12.93 -6.95 -35.19
N ASP A 232 -14.23 -6.93 -34.87
CA ASP A 232 -15.11 -5.80 -35.21
C ASP A 232 -15.02 -4.65 -34.23
N VAL A 233 -14.37 -4.82 -33.07
CA VAL A 233 -14.10 -3.73 -32.14
C VAL A 233 -12.97 -2.86 -32.66
N LEU A 234 -13.26 -1.58 -32.82
CA LEU A 234 -12.36 -0.56 -33.37
C LEU A 234 -11.60 0.19 -32.27
N ALA A 235 -12.30 0.51 -31.18
CA ALA A 235 -11.72 1.30 -30.10
C ALA A 235 -12.31 0.95 -28.73
N ILE A 236 -11.49 1.14 -27.70
CA ILE A 236 -11.89 1.07 -26.30
C ILE A 236 -11.43 2.35 -25.61
N LYS A 237 -12.34 3.01 -24.87
CA LYS A 237 -12.01 4.16 -24.02
C LYS A 237 -12.40 3.84 -22.60
N GLN A 238 -11.48 4.02 -21.65
CA GLN A 238 -11.69 3.65 -20.26
C GLN A 238 -11.13 4.67 -19.28
N THR A 239 -11.85 4.89 -18.18
CA THR A 239 -11.34 5.64 -17.03
C THR A 239 -10.84 4.67 -15.97
N LEU A 240 -9.70 4.96 -15.34
CA LEU A 240 -9.13 4.20 -14.23
C LEU A 240 -8.83 5.14 -13.07
N TYR A 241 -9.38 4.82 -11.88
CA TYR A 241 -9.15 5.58 -10.64
C TYR A 241 -8.29 4.77 -9.66
N ARG A 242 -8.73 3.58 -9.30
CA ARG A 242 -8.01 2.59 -8.50
C ARG A 242 -8.03 1.26 -9.20
N VAL A 243 -6.90 0.59 -9.23
CA VAL A 243 -6.74 -0.70 -9.89
C VAL A 243 -5.90 -1.60 -9.01
N SER A 244 -6.40 -2.80 -8.72
CA SER A 244 -5.65 -3.82 -7.97
C SER A 244 -4.44 -4.35 -8.77
N GLY A 245 -3.45 -4.91 -8.04
CA GLY A 245 -2.13 -5.26 -8.57
C GLY A 245 -2.12 -6.17 -9.81
N ASN A 246 -3.06 -7.11 -9.95
CA ASN A 246 -3.17 -8.04 -11.09
C ASN A 246 -4.53 -7.90 -11.77
N SER A 247 -4.92 -6.66 -12.09
CA SER A 247 -6.21 -6.41 -12.70
C SER A 247 -6.36 -7.09 -14.06
N PRO A 248 -7.41 -7.93 -14.25
CA PRO A 248 -7.73 -8.51 -15.54
C PRO A 248 -8.18 -7.45 -16.56
N ILE A 249 -8.66 -6.31 -16.11
CA ILE A 249 -9.04 -5.17 -16.97
C ILE A 249 -7.77 -4.58 -17.62
N ILE A 250 -6.72 -4.31 -16.84
CA ILE A 250 -5.44 -3.81 -17.37
C ILE A 250 -4.85 -4.78 -18.40
N ALA A 251 -4.89 -6.08 -18.11
CA ALA A 251 -4.41 -7.08 -19.04
C ALA A 251 -5.22 -7.10 -20.35
N ALA A 252 -6.54 -6.96 -20.26
CA ALA A 252 -7.40 -6.91 -21.43
C ALA A 252 -7.20 -5.66 -22.28
N LEU A 253 -7.01 -4.48 -21.66
CA LEU A 253 -6.72 -3.24 -22.36
C LEU A 253 -5.37 -3.29 -23.10
N ALA A 254 -4.33 -3.82 -22.45
CA ALA A 254 -3.04 -4.04 -23.08
C ALA A 254 -3.16 -4.99 -24.28
N GLN A 255 -3.85 -6.12 -24.12
CA GLN A 255 -4.11 -7.07 -25.21
C GLN A 255 -4.88 -6.43 -26.38
N ALA A 256 -5.85 -5.55 -26.07
CA ALA A 256 -6.60 -4.85 -27.10
C ALA A 256 -5.69 -3.96 -27.98
N ALA A 257 -4.77 -3.22 -27.34
CA ALA A 257 -3.81 -2.38 -28.06
C ALA A 257 -2.83 -3.23 -28.88
N GLU A 258 -2.30 -4.33 -28.32
CA GLU A 258 -1.46 -5.30 -29.02
C GLU A 258 -2.17 -5.93 -30.23
N ASN A 259 -3.50 -6.12 -30.15
CA ASN A 259 -4.34 -6.57 -31.26
C ASN A 259 -4.69 -5.46 -32.27
N GLY A 260 -4.04 -4.29 -32.18
CA GLY A 260 -4.20 -3.19 -33.14
C GLY A 260 -5.43 -2.32 -32.92
N LYS A 261 -6.14 -2.43 -31.81
CA LYS A 261 -7.30 -1.59 -31.50
C LYS A 261 -6.85 -0.24 -30.94
N GLN A 262 -7.64 0.80 -31.20
CA GLN A 262 -7.41 2.12 -30.62
C GLN A 262 -7.85 2.09 -29.14
N VAL A 263 -6.90 2.08 -28.20
CA VAL A 263 -7.18 2.05 -26.76
C VAL A 263 -6.76 3.39 -26.16
N SER A 264 -7.72 4.13 -25.57
CA SER A 264 -7.48 5.37 -24.84
C SER A 264 -7.86 5.19 -23.37
N VAL A 265 -6.95 5.46 -22.46
CA VAL A 265 -7.17 5.27 -21.03
C VAL A 265 -6.87 6.56 -20.27
N LEU A 266 -7.86 7.06 -19.56
CA LEU A 266 -7.70 8.18 -18.65
C LEU A 266 -7.40 7.65 -17.24
N VAL A 267 -6.18 7.85 -16.76
CA VAL A 267 -5.72 7.38 -15.46
C VAL A 267 -5.67 8.53 -14.46
N GLU A 268 -6.41 8.42 -13.36
CA GLU A 268 -6.32 9.37 -12.25
C GLU A 268 -5.06 9.11 -11.43
N LEU A 269 -4.03 9.93 -11.61
CA LEU A 269 -2.76 9.77 -10.90
C LEU A 269 -2.84 10.19 -9.43
N LYS A 270 -3.75 11.10 -9.08
CA LYS A 270 -3.90 11.61 -7.71
C LYS A 270 -4.90 10.79 -6.88
N ALA A 271 -5.08 9.51 -7.21
CA ALA A 271 -5.83 8.61 -6.35
C ALA A 271 -5.07 8.40 -5.04
N ARG A 272 -5.53 9.07 -3.97
CA ARG A 272 -4.84 9.15 -2.67
C ARG A 272 -4.39 7.77 -2.18
N PHE A 273 -3.08 7.62 -1.92
CA PHE A 273 -2.36 6.41 -1.52
C PHE A 273 -2.17 5.32 -2.60
N ASP A 274 -2.69 5.53 -3.82
CA ASP A 274 -2.50 4.60 -4.94
C ASP A 274 -1.66 5.22 -6.08
N GLU A 275 -1.07 6.38 -5.87
CA GLU A 275 -0.35 7.12 -6.90
C GLU A 275 0.79 6.30 -7.51
N GLU A 276 1.62 5.64 -6.68
CA GLU A 276 2.72 4.79 -7.16
C GLU A 276 2.21 3.63 -8.01
N ASN A 277 1.14 2.99 -7.57
CA ASN A 277 0.51 1.86 -8.26
C ASN A 277 -0.06 2.30 -9.61
N ASN A 278 -0.79 3.44 -9.63
CA ASN A 278 -1.38 3.96 -10.85
C ASN A 278 -0.32 4.36 -11.88
N ILE A 279 0.84 4.88 -11.44
CA ILE A 279 1.98 5.17 -12.31
C ILE A 279 2.52 3.88 -12.97
N VAL A 280 2.67 2.81 -12.19
CA VAL A 280 3.15 1.51 -12.72
C VAL A 280 2.22 0.98 -13.81
N TRP A 281 0.89 1.03 -13.58
CA TRP A 281 -0.09 0.56 -14.55
C TRP A 281 -0.19 1.45 -15.78
N ALA A 282 -0.14 2.77 -15.59
CA ALA A 282 -0.11 3.72 -16.69
C ALA A 282 1.05 3.43 -17.65
N LYS A 283 2.26 3.28 -17.12
CA LYS A 283 3.46 2.91 -17.92
C LYS A 283 3.34 1.55 -18.59
N LYS A 284 2.70 0.57 -17.95
CA LYS A 284 2.46 -0.75 -18.56
C LYS A 284 1.51 -0.63 -19.76
N LEU A 285 0.46 0.17 -19.65
CA LEU A 285 -0.50 0.43 -20.73
C LEU A 285 0.16 1.19 -21.91
N GLU A 286 0.97 2.22 -21.62
CA GLU A 286 1.73 2.93 -22.66
C GLU A 286 2.66 1.99 -23.43
N LYS A 287 3.40 1.14 -22.70
CA LYS A 287 4.30 0.17 -23.31
C LYS A 287 3.58 -0.84 -24.22
N ALA A 288 2.31 -1.15 -23.92
CA ALA A 288 1.46 -2.00 -24.75
C ALA A 288 0.85 -1.26 -25.97
N GLY A 289 1.08 0.05 -26.09
CA GLY A 289 0.56 0.87 -27.21
C GLY A 289 -0.77 1.57 -26.93
N CYS A 290 -1.24 1.60 -25.66
CA CYS A 290 -2.40 2.39 -25.29
C CYS A 290 -2.05 3.89 -25.27
N HIS A 291 -3.01 4.74 -25.69
CA HIS A 291 -2.94 6.17 -25.46
C HIS A 291 -3.38 6.48 -24.04
N VAL A 292 -2.44 6.83 -23.15
CA VAL A 292 -2.70 7.13 -21.74
C VAL A 292 -2.79 8.63 -21.53
N ILE A 293 -3.83 9.07 -20.84
CA ILE A 293 -4.07 10.45 -20.43
C ILE A 293 -3.95 10.50 -18.91
N TYR A 294 -3.09 11.37 -18.40
CA TYR A 294 -2.77 11.47 -16.98
C TYR A 294 -3.60 12.54 -16.28
N GLY A 295 -4.85 12.20 -15.97
CA GLY A 295 -5.76 13.11 -15.29
C GLY A 295 -6.16 14.32 -16.15
N LEU A 296 -6.83 15.28 -15.52
CA LEU A 296 -7.17 16.58 -16.09
C LEU A 296 -6.77 17.64 -15.07
N VAL A 297 -6.09 18.69 -15.52
CA VAL A 297 -5.65 19.81 -14.67
C VAL A 297 -6.86 20.45 -13.98
N GLY A 298 -6.74 20.69 -12.68
CA GLY A 298 -7.79 21.28 -11.85
C GLY A 298 -9.03 20.41 -11.61
N LEU A 299 -9.10 19.19 -12.19
CA LEU A 299 -10.23 18.27 -12.05
C LEU A 299 -9.78 16.92 -11.49
N LYS A 300 -10.75 16.19 -10.96
CA LYS A 300 -10.55 14.83 -10.48
C LYS A 300 -11.45 13.88 -11.27
N THR A 301 -10.84 12.87 -11.90
CA THR A 301 -11.58 11.87 -12.66
C THR A 301 -12.17 10.83 -11.71
N HIS A 302 -13.45 10.93 -11.41
CA HIS A 302 -14.14 10.00 -10.51
C HIS A 302 -15.16 9.10 -11.21
N SER A 303 -15.49 9.33 -12.46
CA SER A 303 -16.36 8.46 -13.25
C SER A 303 -15.68 7.13 -13.57
N LYS A 304 -16.47 6.05 -13.64
CA LYS A 304 -16.02 4.71 -14.02
C LYS A 304 -16.78 4.34 -15.28
N ILE A 305 -16.07 4.50 -16.40
CA ILE A 305 -16.66 4.37 -17.74
C ILE A 305 -15.77 3.45 -18.56
N THR A 306 -16.39 2.49 -19.24
CA THR A 306 -15.79 1.75 -20.36
C THR A 306 -16.68 1.93 -21.57
N LEU A 307 -16.16 2.53 -22.62
CA LEU A 307 -16.82 2.69 -23.92
C LEU A 307 -16.12 1.82 -24.94
N VAL A 308 -16.87 0.92 -25.57
CA VAL A 308 -16.42 0.07 -26.68
C VAL A 308 -17.11 0.56 -27.96
N VAL A 309 -16.31 0.80 -28.99
CA VAL A 309 -16.79 1.18 -30.34
C VAL A 309 -16.64 -0.04 -31.24
N ARG A 310 -17.76 -0.57 -31.73
CA ARG A 310 -17.82 -1.78 -32.54
C ARG A 310 -18.46 -1.52 -33.90
N ARG A 311 -17.95 -2.17 -34.94
CA ARG A 311 -18.59 -2.20 -36.24
C ARG A 311 -19.67 -3.28 -36.21
N GLU A 312 -20.86 -2.93 -36.61
CA GLU A 312 -22.00 -3.80 -36.77
C GLU A 312 -22.44 -3.82 -38.24
N GLU A 313 -23.30 -4.72 -38.63
CA GLU A 313 -23.87 -4.76 -39.98
C GLU A 313 -24.60 -3.42 -40.34
N THR A 314 -25.22 -2.81 -39.34
CA THR A 314 -25.97 -1.57 -39.48
C THR A 314 -25.13 -0.29 -39.31
N GLY A 315 -23.80 -0.43 -39.11
CA GLY A 315 -22.88 0.69 -38.91
C GLY A 315 -22.14 0.63 -37.57
N ILE A 316 -21.68 1.75 -37.09
CA ILE A 316 -20.90 1.85 -35.84
C ILE A 316 -21.84 1.88 -34.63
N ARG A 317 -21.64 0.96 -33.69
CA ARG A 317 -22.36 0.92 -32.43
C ARG A 317 -21.43 1.17 -31.25
N ARG A 318 -21.95 1.79 -30.21
CA ARG A 318 -21.25 2.07 -28.94
C ARG A 318 -21.89 1.27 -27.85
N TYR A 319 -21.07 0.55 -27.11
CA TYR A 319 -21.45 -0.20 -25.91
C TYR A 319 -20.77 0.43 -24.72
N VAL A 320 -21.51 0.65 -23.64
CA VAL A 320 -21.03 1.41 -22.50
C VAL A 320 -21.28 0.67 -21.21
N HIS A 321 -20.27 0.58 -20.37
CA HIS A 321 -20.43 0.25 -18.95
C HIS A 321 -20.22 1.51 -18.12
N LEU A 322 -21.17 1.82 -17.25
CA LEU A 322 -21.13 2.91 -16.29
C LEU A 322 -21.21 2.36 -14.87
N ALA A 323 -20.37 2.86 -13.97
CA ALA A 323 -20.38 2.40 -12.59
C ALA A 323 -20.07 3.52 -11.59
N THR A 324 -20.48 3.30 -10.33
CA THR A 324 -20.06 4.07 -9.17
C THR A 324 -18.83 3.47 -8.47
N GLY A 325 -18.67 2.14 -8.54
CA GLY A 325 -17.54 1.40 -7.98
C GLY A 325 -16.31 1.37 -8.90
N ASN A 326 -15.11 1.26 -8.31
CA ASN A 326 -13.87 1.17 -9.08
C ASN A 326 -13.74 -0.18 -9.82
N TYR A 327 -12.93 -0.23 -10.87
CA TYR A 327 -12.55 -1.45 -11.59
C TYR A 327 -11.46 -2.23 -10.83
N ASN A 328 -11.85 -2.78 -9.67
CA ASN A 328 -10.94 -3.46 -8.74
C ASN A 328 -11.18 -4.96 -8.75
#